data_e352fdb67ec348e9278bfe087b56e7ac
#
_entry.id   e352fdb67ec348e9278bfe087b56e7ac
#
_cell.length_a   1.000
_cell.length_b   1.000
_cell.length_c   1.000
_cell.angle_alpha   90.00
_cell.angle_beta   90.00
_cell.angle_gamma   90.00
#
_symmetry.space_group_name_H-M   'P 1'
#
loop_
_entity.id
_entity.type
_entity.pdbx_description
1 polymer ?
#
loop_
_entity_poly.entity_id
_entity_poly.type
_entity_poly.pdbx_seq_one_letter_code
_entity_poly.pdbx_strand_id
1 'polypeptide(L)'
;MQIDKERKLDFFKDLYANAKGEMDGLTEDFAKWNNQYKGSLEIDGSDTPATTGRNITYELIESQFSSYLPTTAVTPEIYSERNDRNAKSVERLLRNKRNRLPFEKMNDIDERYSPIYGGSIWLVEWDNSIKTHNTVGDVKVTIWAPTHFVGQPHIFDIDDMEYCFISFETTKEDLVRKYGVSVETADETESENGTENDETATVVVCYYKDEKDRICQYIWSGDTELRDIEDYYSRKKYICKHCGKRKELCECDKPDYEMQDDEYELLDHDIQLSDGSFIRASSEVIKDGQVVMETQRQQAKDEMGNVLMDEINGVMLPIGADVQVPKMEQTKLPYFTPTKFPIVIRRNTSQEDSLFGQSDCEF
;
A
#
# COMPACT_ATOMS: atom_id res chain seq x y z
N MET A 1 19.57 -4.57 2.07
CA MET A 1 20.36 -3.34 2.29
C MET A 1 20.74 -3.25 3.76
N GLN A 2 22.04 -3.23 4.12
CA GLN A 2 22.51 -3.06 5.51
C GLN A 2 22.61 -1.56 5.84
N ILE A 3 21.86 -1.10 6.80
CA ILE A 3 21.81 0.31 7.16
C ILE A 3 22.15 0.47 8.64
N ASP A 4 23.17 1.26 8.92
CA ASP A 4 23.52 1.63 10.31
C ASP A 4 22.43 2.53 10.90
N LYS A 5 21.84 2.10 12.01
CA LYS A 5 20.72 2.81 12.64
C LYS A 5 21.10 4.22 13.14
N GLU A 6 22.36 4.45 13.52
CA GLU A 6 22.81 5.75 14.01
C GLU A 6 23.03 6.79 12.89
N ARG A 7 23.18 6.34 11.64
CA ARG A 7 23.43 7.20 10.47
C ARG A 7 22.38 7.03 9.36
N LYS A 8 21.21 6.55 9.72
CA LYS A 8 20.16 6.18 8.76
C LYS A 8 19.69 7.41 7.96
N LEU A 9 19.54 8.55 8.61
CA LEU A 9 19.11 9.79 7.95
C LEU A 9 20.15 10.27 6.94
N ASP A 10 21.42 10.38 7.33
CA ASP A 10 22.50 10.83 6.43
C ASP A 10 22.63 9.88 5.24
N PHE A 11 22.56 8.59 5.50
CA PHE A 11 22.62 7.57 4.45
C PHE A 11 21.51 7.75 3.40
N PHE A 12 20.25 7.95 3.82
CA PHE A 12 19.15 8.14 2.88
C PHE A 12 19.19 9.50 2.18
N LYS A 13 19.71 10.55 2.84
CA LYS A 13 19.93 11.86 2.20
C LYS A 13 20.97 11.76 1.08
N ASP A 14 22.11 11.11 1.35
CA ASP A 14 23.15 10.90 0.35
C ASP A 14 22.64 10.07 -0.82
N LEU A 15 21.88 9.01 -0.51
CA LEU A 15 21.27 8.13 -1.53
C LEU A 15 20.28 8.90 -2.40
N TYR A 16 19.43 9.74 -1.78
CA TYR A 16 18.49 10.60 -2.49
C TYR A 16 19.18 11.63 -3.36
N ALA A 17 20.21 12.31 -2.83
CA ALA A 17 20.97 13.31 -3.58
C ALA A 17 21.65 12.70 -4.82
N ASN A 18 22.27 11.54 -4.67
CA ASN A 18 22.87 10.81 -5.78
C ASN A 18 21.85 10.39 -6.85
N ALA A 19 20.73 9.80 -6.41
CA ALA A 19 19.67 9.37 -7.34
C ALA A 19 19.01 10.56 -8.06
N LYS A 20 18.81 11.68 -7.35
CA LYS A 20 18.26 12.90 -7.94
C LYS A 20 19.21 13.52 -8.97
N GLY A 21 20.52 13.57 -8.67
CA GLY A 21 21.52 14.09 -9.62
C GLY A 21 21.55 13.32 -10.95
N GLU A 22 21.36 12.01 -10.92
CA GLU A 22 21.25 11.20 -12.15
C GLU A 22 19.95 11.48 -12.94
N MET A 23 18.91 12.00 -12.28
CA MET A 23 17.64 12.34 -12.91
C MET A 23 17.52 13.82 -13.31
N ASP A 24 18.52 14.66 -13.06
CA ASP A 24 18.45 16.10 -13.33
C ASP A 24 18.14 16.43 -14.79
N GLY A 25 18.75 15.71 -15.74
CA GLY A 25 18.46 15.88 -17.16
C GLY A 25 16.98 15.60 -17.50
N LEU A 26 16.42 14.53 -16.96
CA LEU A 26 15.01 14.19 -17.15
C LEU A 26 14.07 15.21 -16.48
N THR A 27 14.47 15.76 -15.34
CA THR A 27 13.72 16.80 -14.64
C THR A 27 13.65 18.09 -15.47
N GLU A 28 14.74 18.47 -16.14
CA GLU A 28 14.73 19.59 -17.08
C GLU A 28 13.79 19.34 -18.26
N ASP A 29 13.79 18.12 -18.79
CA ASP A 29 12.89 17.76 -19.89
C ASP A 29 11.42 17.78 -19.47
N PHE A 30 11.10 17.31 -18.25
CA PHE A 30 9.75 17.44 -17.69
C PHE A 30 9.29 18.89 -17.61
N ALA A 31 10.16 19.81 -17.23
CA ALA A 31 9.84 21.24 -17.21
C ALA A 31 9.57 21.78 -18.62
N LYS A 32 10.39 21.42 -19.61
CA LYS A 32 10.20 21.79 -21.02
C LYS A 32 8.87 21.27 -21.57
N TRP A 33 8.56 19.98 -21.34
CA TRP A 33 7.31 19.36 -21.81
C TRP A 33 6.06 19.99 -21.19
N ASN A 34 6.12 20.30 -19.89
CA ASN A 34 5.03 20.98 -19.21
C ASN A 34 4.82 22.41 -19.73
N ASN A 35 5.91 23.14 -20.03
CA ASN A 35 5.84 24.47 -20.64
C ASN A 35 5.28 24.41 -22.06
N GLN A 36 5.65 23.39 -22.84
CA GLN A 36 5.10 23.16 -24.18
C GLN A 36 3.59 22.88 -24.14
N TYR A 37 3.16 22.00 -23.21
CA TYR A 37 1.73 21.73 -23.00
C TYR A 37 0.96 23.00 -22.59
N LYS A 38 1.54 23.83 -21.70
CA LYS A 38 0.94 25.10 -21.28
C LYS A 38 1.00 26.21 -22.33
N GLY A 39 1.76 26.00 -23.39
CA GLY A 39 1.98 27.02 -24.43
C GLY A 39 2.91 28.15 -24.00
N SER A 40 3.66 27.97 -22.93
CA SER A 40 4.66 28.92 -22.43
C SER A 40 6.02 28.64 -23.11
N LEU A 41 6.11 28.84 -24.41
CA LEU A 41 7.37 28.71 -25.17
C LEU A 41 8.14 30.04 -25.08
N GLU A 42 9.28 30.01 -24.42
CA GLU A 42 10.29 31.06 -24.59
C GLU A 42 10.94 30.91 -25.94
N ILE A 43 10.69 31.88 -26.83
CA ILE A 43 11.37 31.92 -28.11
C ILE A 43 12.71 32.64 -27.85
N ASP A 44 13.80 31.91 -27.95
CA ASP A 44 15.16 32.42 -27.81
C ASP A 44 15.36 33.66 -28.71
N GLY A 45 15.70 34.79 -28.10
CA GLY A 45 16.05 36.05 -28.81
C GLY A 45 14.88 36.98 -29.10
N SER A 46 13.69 36.76 -28.60
CA SER A 46 12.55 37.67 -28.76
C SER A 46 12.08 38.23 -27.42
N ASP A 47 12.16 39.55 -27.22
CA ASP A 47 11.61 40.25 -26.06
C ASP A 47 10.06 40.30 -26.07
N THR A 48 9.41 39.76 -27.07
CA THR A 48 7.96 39.70 -27.16
C THR A 48 7.48 38.25 -27.16
N PRO A 49 6.70 37.84 -26.14
CA PRO A 49 6.08 36.53 -26.14
C PRO A 49 5.17 36.39 -27.37
N ALA A 50 5.24 35.25 -28.06
CA ALA A 50 4.36 34.95 -29.18
C ALA A 50 2.91 34.96 -28.69
N THR A 51 2.18 36.03 -28.87
CA THR A 51 0.84 36.26 -28.35
C THR A 51 -0.28 35.54 -29.12
N THR A 52 0.04 34.87 -30.24
CA THR A 52 -0.95 34.28 -31.15
C THR A 52 -0.52 32.96 -31.76
N GLY A 53 0.06 32.08 -30.99
CA GLY A 53 0.33 30.70 -31.41
C GLY A 53 -0.82 29.77 -31.04
N ARG A 54 -1.24 28.91 -31.97
CA ARG A 54 -2.13 27.78 -31.63
C ARG A 54 -1.31 26.72 -30.93
N ASN A 55 -1.68 26.37 -29.70
CA ASN A 55 -1.03 25.27 -28.96
C ASN A 55 -1.57 23.91 -29.46
N ILE A 56 -0.91 23.37 -30.49
CA ILE A 56 -1.30 22.10 -31.12
C ILE A 56 -1.08 20.93 -30.11
N THR A 57 -0.03 20.98 -29.34
CA THR A 57 0.28 19.94 -28.30
C THR A 57 -0.85 19.83 -27.29
N TYR A 58 -1.33 20.97 -26.79
CA TYR A 58 -2.48 21.00 -25.89
C TYR A 58 -3.74 20.40 -26.54
N GLU A 59 -4.06 20.81 -27.76
CA GLU A 59 -5.23 20.31 -28.47
C GLU A 59 -5.13 18.81 -28.77
N LEU A 60 -3.93 18.31 -29.10
CA LEU A 60 -3.70 16.90 -29.37
C LEU A 60 -3.95 16.07 -28.07
N ILE A 61 -3.32 16.45 -26.97
CA ILE A 61 -3.45 15.75 -25.70
C ILE A 61 -4.90 15.76 -25.21
N GLU A 62 -5.55 16.93 -25.19
CA GLU A 62 -6.96 17.03 -24.75
C GLU A 62 -7.93 16.29 -25.68
N SER A 63 -7.58 16.09 -26.96
CA SER A 63 -8.40 15.31 -27.89
C SER A 63 -8.30 13.81 -27.68
N GLN A 64 -7.18 13.32 -27.12
CA GLN A 64 -6.95 11.90 -26.81
C GLN A 64 -7.57 11.50 -25.46
N PHE A 65 -7.95 12.48 -24.64
CA PHE A 65 -8.53 12.28 -23.35
C PHE A 65 -9.75 11.35 -23.37
N SER A 66 -9.71 10.29 -22.59
CA SER A 66 -10.80 9.34 -22.45
C SER A 66 -11.26 9.24 -21.00
N SER A 67 -12.53 9.58 -20.75
CA SER A 67 -13.16 9.39 -19.45
C SER A 67 -13.65 7.95 -19.22
N TYR A 68 -13.38 7.03 -20.16
CA TYR A 68 -13.85 5.66 -20.04
C TYR A 68 -13.01 4.86 -19.04
N LEU A 69 -13.68 4.39 -17.99
CA LEU A 69 -13.09 3.54 -16.97
C LEU A 69 -13.49 2.08 -17.22
N PRO A 70 -12.55 1.19 -17.49
CA PRO A 70 -12.87 -0.23 -17.69
C PRO A 70 -13.46 -0.83 -16.40
N THR A 71 -14.39 -1.76 -16.56
CA THR A 71 -14.94 -2.52 -15.44
C THR A 71 -13.98 -3.63 -15.06
N THR A 72 -13.70 -3.77 -13.75
CA THR A 72 -12.89 -4.88 -13.24
C THR A 72 -13.74 -6.13 -13.16
N ALA A 73 -13.30 -7.21 -13.78
CA ALA A 73 -13.85 -8.56 -13.61
C ALA A 73 -12.83 -9.43 -12.88
N VAL A 74 -13.29 -10.28 -11.97
CA VAL A 74 -12.44 -11.21 -11.21
C VAL A 74 -12.88 -12.63 -11.53
N THR A 75 -11.95 -13.43 -12.05
CA THR A 75 -12.17 -14.85 -12.35
C THR A 75 -11.31 -15.72 -11.46
N PRO A 76 -11.80 -16.86 -10.95
CA PRO A 76 -10.99 -17.76 -10.17
C PRO A 76 -9.98 -18.49 -11.07
N GLU A 77 -8.78 -18.73 -10.56
CA GLU A 77 -7.76 -19.54 -11.24
C GLU A 77 -8.21 -21.00 -11.41
N ILE A 78 -8.77 -21.57 -10.35
CA ILE A 78 -9.35 -22.91 -10.36
C ILE A 78 -10.87 -22.77 -10.24
N TYR A 79 -11.58 -23.26 -11.24
CA TYR A 79 -13.04 -23.18 -11.25
C TYR A 79 -13.68 -24.15 -10.25
N SER A 80 -14.44 -23.61 -9.32
CA SER A 80 -15.41 -24.31 -8.49
C SER A 80 -16.52 -23.31 -8.14
N GLU A 81 -17.72 -23.80 -7.80
CA GLU A 81 -18.83 -22.92 -7.40
C GLU A 81 -18.48 -22.04 -6.20
N ARG A 82 -17.60 -22.50 -5.32
CA ARG A 82 -17.13 -21.77 -4.16
C ARG A 82 -16.15 -20.67 -4.59
N ASN A 83 -15.15 -21.02 -5.42
CA ASN A 83 -14.16 -20.08 -5.90
C ASN A 83 -14.80 -18.99 -6.78
N ASP A 84 -15.81 -19.34 -7.57
CA ASP A 84 -16.59 -18.36 -8.34
C ASP A 84 -17.35 -17.38 -7.42
N ARG A 85 -17.96 -17.87 -6.33
CA ARG A 85 -18.59 -17.00 -5.33
C ARG A 85 -17.60 -16.09 -4.63
N ASN A 86 -16.41 -16.60 -4.30
CA ASN A 86 -15.35 -15.80 -3.71
C ASN A 86 -14.84 -14.74 -4.69
N ALA A 87 -14.58 -15.08 -5.95
CA ALA A 87 -14.19 -14.16 -7.00
C ALA A 87 -15.20 -13.03 -7.18
N LYS A 88 -16.50 -13.35 -7.22
CA LYS A 88 -17.58 -12.34 -7.27
C LYS A 88 -17.61 -11.44 -6.03
N SER A 89 -17.28 -11.97 -4.87
CA SER A 89 -17.20 -11.18 -3.63
C SER A 89 -16.02 -10.20 -3.68
N VAL A 90 -14.86 -10.63 -4.17
CA VAL A 90 -13.69 -9.79 -4.40
C VAL A 90 -14.01 -8.71 -5.45
N GLU A 91 -14.65 -9.08 -6.55
CA GLU A 91 -15.08 -8.12 -7.59
C GLU A 91 -15.98 -7.03 -7.02
N ARG A 92 -16.98 -7.42 -6.20
CA ARG A 92 -17.86 -6.45 -5.52
C ARG A 92 -17.08 -5.54 -4.58
N LEU A 93 -16.12 -6.09 -3.83
CA LEU A 93 -15.26 -5.30 -2.94
C LEU A 93 -14.45 -4.28 -3.72
N LEU A 94 -13.76 -4.69 -4.80
CA LEU A 94 -12.98 -3.81 -5.66
C LEU A 94 -13.85 -2.72 -6.30
N ARG A 95 -15.03 -3.09 -6.80
CA ARG A 95 -16.00 -2.13 -7.36
C ARG A 95 -16.45 -1.12 -6.32
N ASN A 96 -16.76 -1.55 -5.09
CA ASN A 96 -17.15 -0.65 -4.00
C ASN A 96 -16.02 0.29 -3.61
N LYS A 97 -14.77 -0.20 -3.54
CA LYS A 97 -13.59 0.63 -3.24
C LYS A 97 -13.37 1.67 -4.35
N ARG A 98 -13.43 1.27 -5.61
CA ARG A 98 -13.32 2.18 -6.74
C ARG A 98 -14.40 3.27 -6.73
N ASN A 99 -15.64 2.93 -6.41
CA ASN A 99 -16.74 3.91 -6.35
C ASN A 99 -16.62 4.89 -5.18
N ARG A 100 -15.88 4.54 -4.12
CA ARG A 100 -15.61 5.46 -2.99
C ARG A 100 -14.44 6.40 -3.25
N LEU A 101 -13.47 5.97 -4.05
CA LEU A 101 -12.38 6.82 -4.49
C LEU A 101 -12.88 7.78 -5.58
N PRO A 102 -12.38 9.02 -5.64
CA PRO A 102 -12.69 9.96 -6.72
C PRO A 102 -11.98 9.54 -8.02
N PHE A 103 -12.29 8.33 -8.49
CA PHE A 103 -11.53 7.66 -9.54
C PHE A 103 -11.62 8.39 -10.89
N GLU A 104 -12.76 9.04 -11.19
CA GLU A 104 -12.90 9.87 -12.38
C GLU A 104 -11.90 11.03 -12.38
N LYS A 105 -11.82 11.77 -11.25
CA LYS A 105 -10.86 12.87 -11.11
C LYS A 105 -9.41 12.37 -11.18
N MET A 106 -9.15 11.20 -10.63
CA MET A 106 -7.82 10.59 -10.66
C MET A 106 -7.45 10.18 -12.08
N ASN A 107 -8.38 9.57 -12.82
CA ASN A 107 -8.19 9.24 -14.21
C ASN A 107 -7.94 10.49 -15.07
N ASP A 108 -8.66 11.58 -14.82
CA ASP A 108 -8.44 12.86 -15.50
C ASP A 108 -7.00 13.39 -15.34
N ILE A 109 -6.42 13.22 -14.15
CA ILE A 109 -5.04 13.62 -13.87
C ILE A 109 -4.06 12.67 -14.59
N ASP A 110 -4.32 11.38 -14.49
CA ASP A 110 -3.49 10.32 -15.06
C ASP A 110 -3.40 10.41 -16.59
N GLU A 111 -4.55 10.60 -17.26
CA GLU A 111 -4.64 10.75 -18.72
C GLU A 111 -3.94 12.01 -19.23
N ARG A 112 -3.70 13.02 -18.40
CA ARG A 112 -2.88 14.18 -18.74
C ARG A 112 -1.41 13.99 -18.40
N TYR A 113 -1.10 13.42 -17.24
CA TYR A 113 0.30 13.21 -16.87
C TYR A 113 1.01 12.25 -17.80
N SER A 114 0.31 11.18 -18.21
CA SER A 114 0.87 10.14 -19.05
C SER A 114 1.43 10.71 -20.39
N PRO A 115 0.68 11.44 -21.23
CA PRO A 115 1.22 12.02 -22.46
C PRO A 115 2.17 13.21 -22.23
N ILE A 116 1.98 14.01 -21.16
CA ILE A 116 2.85 15.16 -20.90
C ILE A 116 4.25 14.72 -20.46
N TYR A 117 4.32 13.81 -19.51
CA TYR A 117 5.58 13.39 -18.85
C TYR A 117 6.07 12.01 -19.29
N GLY A 118 5.38 11.36 -20.22
CA GLY A 118 5.68 9.98 -20.60
C GLY A 118 5.18 8.93 -19.60
N GLY A 119 4.52 9.34 -18.52
CA GLY A 119 3.98 8.43 -17.53
C GLY A 119 3.36 9.12 -16.33
N SER A 120 2.85 8.32 -15.42
CA SER A 120 2.27 8.75 -14.15
C SER A 120 2.57 7.74 -13.06
N ILE A 121 2.47 8.17 -11.81
CA ILE A 121 2.79 7.36 -10.64
C ILE A 121 1.57 7.24 -9.75
N TRP A 122 1.18 6.01 -9.48
CA TRP A 122 0.07 5.67 -8.60
C TRP A 122 0.61 5.12 -7.29
N LEU A 123 0.39 5.84 -6.19
CA LEU A 123 0.72 5.40 -4.85
C LEU A 123 -0.53 4.88 -4.17
N VAL A 124 -0.50 3.61 -3.74
CA VAL A 124 -1.62 2.93 -3.07
C VAL A 124 -1.25 2.66 -1.63
N GLU A 125 -1.86 3.39 -0.71
CA GLU A 125 -1.55 3.32 0.72
C GLU A 125 -2.79 2.94 1.53
N TRP A 126 -2.55 2.42 2.74
CA TRP A 126 -3.59 2.29 3.75
C TRP A 126 -3.56 3.51 4.67
N ASP A 127 -4.66 4.25 4.73
CA ASP A 127 -4.78 5.45 5.58
C ASP A 127 -5.67 5.17 6.78
N ASN A 128 -5.06 5.09 7.97
CA ASN A 128 -5.77 4.86 9.24
C ASN A 128 -6.57 6.08 9.71
N SER A 129 -6.36 7.26 9.13
CA SER A 129 -7.10 8.47 9.49
C SER A 129 -8.53 8.47 8.94
N ILE A 130 -8.77 7.70 7.88
CA ILE A 130 -10.08 7.56 7.28
C ILE A 130 -10.94 6.69 8.19
N LYS A 131 -11.99 7.29 8.78
CA LYS A 131 -12.94 6.58 9.63
C LYS A 131 -14.26 6.47 8.91
N THR A 132 -14.76 5.26 8.74
CA THR A 132 -16.12 4.98 8.28
C THR A 132 -16.98 4.50 9.45
N HIS A 133 -18.30 4.38 9.25
CA HIS A 133 -19.20 3.94 10.32
C HIS A 133 -18.81 2.59 10.93
N ASN A 134 -18.23 1.68 10.14
CA ASN A 134 -17.94 0.31 10.55
C ASN A 134 -16.46 -0.06 10.50
N THR A 135 -15.57 0.79 9.94
CA THR A 135 -14.15 0.47 9.75
C THR A 135 -13.25 1.64 10.10
N VAL A 136 -12.08 1.33 10.64
CA VAL A 136 -10.98 2.26 10.84
C VAL A 136 -9.93 1.98 9.78
N GLY A 137 -9.60 3.01 9.01
CA GLY A 137 -8.72 2.92 7.86
C GLY A 137 -9.44 2.52 6.57
N ASP A 138 -8.94 3.03 5.47
CA ASP A 138 -9.35 2.66 4.12
C ASP A 138 -8.18 2.83 3.14
N VAL A 139 -8.33 2.26 1.94
CA VAL A 139 -7.36 2.44 0.87
C VAL A 139 -7.41 3.88 0.38
N LYS A 140 -6.26 4.51 0.34
CA LYS A 140 -6.01 5.82 -0.26
C LYS A 140 -5.15 5.63 -1.48
N VAL A 141 -5.53 6.25 -2.57
CA VAL A 141 -4.75 6.28 -3.81
C VAL A 141 -4.40 7.72 -4.13
N THR A 142 -3.15 7.98 -4.45
CA THR A 142 -2.66 9.29 -4.83
C THR A 142 -1.91 9.17 -6.15
N ILE A 143 -2.17 10.08 -7.07
CA ILE A 143 -1.46 10.15 -8.34
C ILE A 143 -0.43 11.27 -8.26
N TRP A 144 0.81 10.93 -8.61
CA TRP A 144 1.92 11.85 -8.64
C TRP A 144 2.42 12.04 -10.07
N ALA A 145 2.82 13.25 -10.40
CA ALA A 145 3.58 13.50 -11.61
C ALA A 145 4.99 12.87 -11.48
N PRO A 146 5.61 12.45 -12.58
CA PRO A 146 6.98 11.94 -12.59
C PRO A 146 8.01 12.86 -11.94
N THR A 147 7.78 14.17 -11.94
CA THR A 147 8.63 15.17 -11.28
C THR A 147 8.80 14.98 -9.77
N HIS A 148 7.87 14.27 -9.13
CA HIS A 148 7.91 13.97 -7.69
C HIS A 148 8.61 12.65 -7.36
N PHE A 149 8.99 11.87 -8.36
CA PHE A 149 9.54 10.54 -8.17
C PHE A 149 11.02 10.49 -8.54
N VAL A 150 11.80 9.84 -7.68
CA VAL A 150 13.21 9.57 -7.91
C VAL A 150 13.42 8.08 -7.75
N GLY A 151 13.71 7.39 -8.86
CA GLY A 151 13.99 5.96 -8.89
C GLY A 151 15.46 5.65 -8.65
N GLN A 152 15.75 4.37 -8.42
CA GLN A 152 17.11 3.87 -8.37
C GLN A 152 17.76 4.04 -9.75
N PRO A 153 18.98 4.64 -9.85
CA PRO A 153 19.68 4.84 -11.11
C PRO A 153 19.90 3.53 -11.88
N HIS A 154 19.79 3.60 -13.20
CA HIS A 154 20.03 2.48 -14.14
C HIS A 154 19.09 1.27 -13.99
N ILE A 155 18.01 1.38 -13.22
CA ILE A 155 16.96 0.37 -13.14
C ILE A 155 15.65 0.98 -13.64
N PHE A 156 15.07 0.34 -14.66
CA PHE A 156 13.91 0.88 -15.37
C PHE A 156 12.60 0.15 -15.02
N ASP A 157 12.67 -0.88 -14.19
CA ASP A 157 11.47 -1.54 -13.65
C ASP A 157 11.40 -1.34 -12.14
N ILE A 158 10.24 -0.86 -11.65
CA ILE A 158 10.02 -0.60 -10.23
C ILE A 158 10.08 -1.88 -9.39
N ASP A 159 9.74 -3.03 -9.97
CA ASP A 159 9.78 -4.30 -9.26
C ASP A 159 11.22 -4.77 -8.97
N ASP A 160 12.18 -4.37 -9.81
CA ASP A 160 13.59 -4.70 -9.68
C ASP A 160 14.36 -3.71 -8.79
N MET A 161 13.76 -2.55 -8.46
CA MET A 161 14.39 -1.55 -7.60
C MET A 161 14.54 -2.03 -6.17
N GLU A 162 15.66 -1.68 -5.53
CA GLU A 162 15.88 -1.86 -4.10
C GLU A 162 15.34 -0.68 -3.29
N TYR A 163 15.26 0.51 -3.89
CA TYR A 163 14.74 1.71 -3.26
C TYR A 163 14.16 2.68 -4.29
N CYS A 164 13.24 3.51 -3.83
CA CYS A 164 12.70 4.64 -4.58
C CYS A 164 12.22 5.74 -3.64
N PHE A 165 12.12 6.96 -4.15
CA PHE A 165 11.72 8.12 -3.37
C PHE A 165 10.53 8.84 -4.01
N ILE A 166 9.70 9.43 -3.16
CA ILE A 166 8.68 10.40 -3.56
C ILE A 166 8.95 11.67 -2.74
N SER A 167 9.11 12.82 -3.42
CA SER A 167 9.32 14.10 -2.78
C SER A 167 8.18 15.08 -3.10
N PHE A 168 7.71 15.80 -2.09
CA PHE A 168 6.65 16.78 -2.23
C PHE A 168 6.77 17.88 -1.17
N GLU A 169 6.20 19.04 -1.47
CA GLU A 169 6.11 20.14 -0.53
C GLU A 169 4.79 20.11 0.24
N THR A 170 4.84 20.47 1.51
CA THR A 170 3.67 20.57 2.37
C THR A 170 3.87 21.68 3.40
N THR A 171 2.78 22.12 4.06
CA THR A 171 2.90 23.13 5.10
C THR A 171 3.44 22.53 6.40
N LYS A 172 4.18 23.33 7.17
CA LYS A 172 4.70 22.93 8.48
C LYS A 172 3.57 22.53 9.44
N GLU A 173 2.41 23.20 9.36
CA GLU A 173 1.24 22.87 10.16
C GLU A 173 0.70 21.48 9.84
N ASP A 174 0.67 21.11 8.57
CA ASP A 174 0.24 19.76 8.14
C ASP A 174 1.22 18.69 8.61
N LEU A 175 2.52 18.97 8.67
CA LEU A 175 3.53 18.07 9.22
C LEU A 175 3.31 17.83 10.71
N VAL A 176 3.12 18.89 11.49
CA VAL A 176 2.82 18.79 12.92
C VAL A 176 1.53 18.00 13.14
N ARG A 177 0.50 18.25 12.34
CA ARG A 177 -0.78 17.56 12.45
C ARG A 177 -0.66 16.06 12.12
N LYS A 178 0.12 15.71 11.10
CA LYS A 178 0.24 14.34 10.59
C LYS A 178 1.25 13.50 11.36
N TYR A 179 2.39 14.08 11.72
CA TYR A 179 3.51 13.37 12.33
C TYR A 179 3.76 13.75 13.79
N GLY A 180 3.19 14.85 14.28
CA GLY A 180 3.38 15.33 15.64
C GLY A 180 4.76 15.94 15.91
N VAL A 181 5.52 16.21 14.86
CA VAL A 181 6.90 16.71 14.92
C VAL A 181 6.98 18.11 14.31
N SER A 182 7.62 19.04 15.02
CA SER A 182 7.93 20.37 14.48
C SER A 182 9.23 20.30 13.68
N VAL A 183 9.20 20.73 12.44
CA VAL A 183 10.38 20.75 11.55
C VAL A 183 10.94 22.17 11.53
N GLU A 184 12.18 22.32 11.98
CA GLU A 184 12.94 23.55 11.75
C GLU A 184 13.52 23.49 10.34
N THR A 185 13.28 24.51 9.54
CA THR A 185 13.76 24.57 8.16
C THR A 185 15.27 24.71 8.14
N ALA A 186 15.96 23.71 7.60
CA ALA A 186 17.39 23.80 7.30
C ALA A 186 17.67 24.35 5.89
N ASP A 187 16.68 24.45 5.02
CA ASP A 187 16.83 24.96 3.67
C ASP A 187 16.06 26.27 3.49
N GLU A 188 16.74 27.39 3.69
CA GLU A 188 16.44 28.65 3.05
C GLU A 188 16.65 28.45 1.53
N THR A 189 15.71 27.83 0.84
CA THR A 189 15.67 27.97 -0.61
C THR A 189 15.24 29.39 -0.88
N GLU A 190 16.21 30.24 -1.21
CA GLU A 190 15.96 31.55 -1.79
C GLU A 190 15.02 31.39 -2.98
N SER A 191 13.73 31.60 -2.77
CA SER A 191 12.82 31.75 -3.88
C SER A 191 13.17 33.09 -4.54
N GLU A 192 13.50 33.09 -5.81
CA GLU A 192 13.86 34.29 -6.63
C GLU A 192 12.79 35.40 -6.59
N ASN A 193 11.68 35.23 -5.92
CA ASN A 193 10.56 36.18 -5.81
C ASN A 193 10.35 36.80 -4.42
N GLY A 194 11.31 36.71 -3.52
CA GLY A 194 11.34 37.59 -2.30
C GLY A 194 10.14 37.51 -1.35
N THR A 195 9.31 36.53 -1.43
CA THR A 195 8.29 36.15 -0.43
C THR A 195 8.83 34.94 0.33
N GLU A 196 9.38 35.19 1.50
CA GLU A 196 9.73 34.15 2.46
C GLU A 196 8.46 33.34 2.77
N ASN A 197 8.29 32.21 2.10
CA ASN A 197 7.28 31.23 2.47
C ASN A 197 7.85 30.34 3.57
N ASP A 198 7.98 30.91 4.77
CA ASP A 198 8.39 30.23 6.02
C ASP A 198 7.46 29.07 6.41
N GLU A 199 6.41 28.82 5.62
CA GLU A 199 5.32 27.92 5.96
C GLU A 199 5.42 26.54 5.28
N THR A 200 6.27 26.35 4.28
CA THR A 200 6.40 25.09 3.53
C THR A 200 7.68 24.35 3.87
N ALA A 201 7.62 23.03 3.79
CA ALA A 201 8.77 22.15 3.95
C ALA A 201 8.69 20.98 2.95
N THR A 202 9.84 20.59 2.42
CA THR A 202 9.95 19.43 1.52
C THR A 202 9.98 18.16 2.35
N VAL A 203 9.09 17.23 2.02
CA VAL A 203 9.03 15.88 2.59
C VAL A 203 9.54 14.89 1.57
N VAL A 204 10.43 14.02 2.01
CA VAL A 204 10.92 12.91 1.19
C VAL A 204 10.49 11.60 1.83
N VAL A 205 9.81 10.77 1.05
CA VAL A 205 9.37 9.43 1.43
C VAL A 205 10.22 8.43 0.68
N CYS A 206 10.98 7.63 1.39
CA CYS A 206 11.75 6.53 0.84
C CYS A 206 11.04 5.21 1.08
N TYR A 207 10.88 4.43 0.03
CA TYR A 207 10.54 3.01 0.13
C TYR A 207 11.79 2.21 -0.23
N TYR A 208 12.14 1.22 0.58
CA TYR A 208 13.33 0.40 0.34
C TYR A 208 13.10 -1.06 0.77
N LYS A 209 13.87 -1.98 0.19
CA LYS A 209 13.88 -3.40 0.55
C LYS A 209 14.97 -3.66 1.59
N ASP A 210 14.63 -4.36 2.66
CA ASP A 210 15.60 -4.80 3.67
C ASP A 210 16.35 -6.08 3.20
N GLU A 211 17.17 -6.68 4.07
CA GLU A 211 17.89 -7.93 3.78
C GLU A 211 17.00 -9.16 3.59
N LYS A 212 15.73 -9.06 3.97
CA LYS A 212 14.73 -10.12 3.86
C LYS A 212 13.70 -9.84 2.78
N ASP A 213 13.99 -8.90 1.86
CA ASP A 213 13.09 -8.41 0.81
C ASP A 213 11.76 -7.85 1.34
N ARG A 214 11.71 -7.42 2.62
CA ARG A 214 10.55 -6.75 3.18
C ARG A 214 10.58 -5.28 2.80
N ILE A 215 9.42 -4.73 2.47
CA ILE A 215 9.29 -3.31 2.18
C ILE A 215 9.33 -2.51 3.47
N CYS A 216 10.20 -1.53 3.51
CA CYS A 216 10.35 -0.56 4.59
C CYS A 216 10.03 0.84 4.09
N GLN A 217 9.62 1.73 4.99
CA GLN A 217 9.33 3.13 4.67
C GLN A 217 10.11 4.03 5.63
N TYR A 218 10.81 5.01 5.08
CA TYR A 218 11.52 6.03 5.84
C TYR A 218 11.11 7.42 5.34
N ILE A 219 10.68 8.31 6.23
CA ILE A 219 10.18 9.64 5.89
C ILE A 219 10.96 10.69 6.67
N TRP A 220 11.43 11.71 5.98
CA TRP A 220 12.13 12.84 6.61
C TRP A 220 11.79 14.17 5.95
N SER A 221 12.10 15.25 6.64
CA SER A 221 12.04 16.61 6.13
C SER A 221 13.22 17.40 6.71
N GLY A 222 14.04 18.00 5.84
CA GLY A 222 15.28 18.64 6.28
C GLY A 222 16.16 17.66 7.07
N ASP A 223 16.54 18.03 8.30
CA ASP A 223 17.33 17.18 9.21
C ASP A 223 16.48 16.39 10.22
N THR A 224 15.16 16.38 10.02
CA THR A 224 14.23 15.77 10.96
C THR A 224 13.65 14.49 10.41
N GLU A 225 13.84 13.38 11.14
CA GLU A 225 13.11 12.13 10.89
C GLU A 225 11.65 12.31 11.29
N LEU A 226 10.74 11.99 10.36
CA LEU A 226 9.29 12.04 10.60
C LEU A 226 8.72 10.66 10.92
N ARG A 227 9.22 9.62 10.25
CA ARG A 227 8.69 8.26 10.41
C ARG A 227 9.68 7.21 9.92
N ASP A 228 9.81 6.12 10.69
CA ASP A 228 10.54 4.92 10.30
C ASP A 228 9.65 3.69 10.50
N ILE A 229 9.40 2.94 9.44
CA ILE A 229 8.62 1.70 9.45
C ILE A 229 9.48 0.59 8.86
N GLU A 230 9.93 -0.35 9.69
CA GLU A 230 10.80 -1.46 9.28
C GLU A 230 10.06 -2.57 8.51
N ASP A 231 8.75 -2.66 8.59
CA ASP A 231 7.93 -3.61 7.84
C ASP A 231 6.60 -2.94 7.50
N TYR A 232 6.55 -2.36 6.29
CA TYR A 232 5.42 -1.55 5.83
C TYR A 232 4.10 -2.34 5.77
N TYR A 233 4.17 -3.62 5.42
CA TYR A 233 3.01 -4.48 5.29
C TYR A 233 2.72 -5.30 6.55
N SER A 234 3.47 -5.08 7.64
CA SER A 234 3.24 -5.81 8.88
C SER A 234 1.85 -5.51 9.45
N ARG A 235 1.21 -6.56 9.96
CA ARG A 235 -0.12 -6.46 10.60
C ARG A 235 0.00 -6.32 12.10
N LYS A 236 0.90 -5.45 12.57
CA LYS A 236 1.06 -5.17 14.01
C LYS A 236 -0.20 -4.51 14.55
N LYS A 237 -0.82 -5.13 15.53
CA LYS A 237 -1.98 -4.60 16.25
C LYS A 237 -1.55 -4.23 17.67
N TYR A 238 -1.90 -3.03 18.08
CA TYR A 238 -1.76 -2.62 19.47
C TYR A 238 -3.10 -2.84 20.17
N ILE A 239 -3.15 -3.78 21.12
CA ILE A 239 -4.36 -4.13 21.86
C ILE A 239 -4.22 -3.62 23.29
N CYS A 240 -5.24 -2.92 23.77
CA CYS A 240 -5.28 -2.43 25.13
C CYS A 240 -5.47 -3.61 26.10
N LYS A 241 -4.55 -3.78 27.05
CA LYS A 241 -4.61 -4.83 28.08
C LYS A 241 -5.84 -4.72 28.99
N HIS A 242 -6.41 -3.52 29.15
CA HIS A 242 -7.56 -3.30 30.01
C HIS A 242 -8.90 -3.65 29.36
N CYS A 243 -9.11 -3.25 28.10
CA CYS A 243 -10.40 -3.44 27.42
C CYS A 243 -10.35 -4.44 26.26
N GLY A 244 -9.18 -4.97 25.87
CA GLY A 244 -9.02 -5.87 24.74
C GLY A 244 -9.29 -5.25 23.36
N LYS A 245 -9.56 -3.94 23.28
CA LYS A 245 -9.80 -3.24 22.03
C LYS A 245 -8.50 -2.77 21.40
N ARG A 246 -8.49 -2.62 20.07
CA ARG A 246 -7.37 -2.00 19.34
C ARG A 246 -7.14 -0.56 19.81
N LYS A 247 -5.91 -0.07 19.68
CA LYS A 247 -5.51 1.29 20.09
C LYS A 247 -6.45 2.36 19.54
N GLU A 248 -6.88 2.23 18.29
CA GLU A 248 -7.74 3.19 17.58
C GLU A 248 -9.18 3.19 18.12
N LEU A 249 -9.59 2.13 18.81
CA LEU A 249 -10.94 1.94 19.36
C LEU A 249 -10.96 1.96 20.89
N CYS A 250 -9.81 2.20 21.52
CA CYS A 250 -9.67 2.20 22.97
C CYS A 250 -10.13 3.55 23.54
N GLU A 251 -11.05 3.51 24.51
CA GLU A 251 -11.59 4.67 25.23
C GLU A 251 -11.17 4.69 26.73
N CYS A 252 -10.13 3.94 27.11
CA CYS A 252 -9.66 3.88 28.48
C CYS A 252 -8.92 5.17 28.85
N ASP A 253 -9.12 5.68 30.08
CA ASP A 253 -8.45 6.89 30.58
C ASP A 253 -6.91 6.71 30.69
N LYS A 254 -6.44 5.49 30.97
CA LYS A 254 -5.01 5.14 31.03
C LYS A 254 -4.80 3.82 30.28
N PRO A 255 -4.71 3.86 28.97
CA PRO A 255 -4.54 2.66 28.18
C PRO A 255 -3.11 2.11 28.32
N ASP A 256 -2.97 0.81 28.54
CA ASP A 256 -1.72 0.05 28.43
C ASP A 256 -1.83 -0.86 27.21
N TYR A 257 -0.94 -0.65 26.22
CA TYR A 257 -1.00 -1.36 24.95
C TYR A 257 0.04 -2.45 24.88
N GLU A 258 -0.37 -3.62 24.43
CA GLU A 258 0.48 -4.73 24.05
C GLU A 258 0.47 -4.87 22.53
N MET A 259 1.67 -5.02 21.96
CA MET A 259 1.82 -5.29 20.54
C MET A 259 1.56 -6.77 20.28
N GLN A 260 0.62 -7.07 19.41
CA GLN A 260 0.37 -8.40 18.89
C GLN A 260 0.71 -8.44 17.40
N ASP A 261 1.62 -9.35 17.03
CA ASP A 261 1.89 -9.64 15.63
C ASP A 261 0.91 -10.70 15.15
N ASP A 262 0.06 -10.33 14.20
CA ASP A 262 -0.76 -11.30 13.46
C ASP A 262 0.09 -11.82 12.28
N GLU A 263 0.98 -12.76 12.58
CA GLU A 263 1.83 -13.36 11.54
C GLU A 263 1.11 -14.45 10.73
N TYR A 264 0.01 -14.97 11.25
CA TYR A 264 -0.67 -16.15 10.71
C TYR A 264 -2.18 -15.96 10.68
N GLU A 265 -2.81 -16.47 9.64
CA GLU A 265 -4.24 -16.67 9.55
C GLU A 265 -4.60 -18.10 9.94
N LEU A 266 -5.64 -18.26 10.76
CA LEU A 266 -6.19 -19.58 11.06
C LEU A 266 -7.12 -20.01 9.92
N LEU A 267 -6.85 -21.18 9.36
CA LEU A 267 -7.67 -21.70 8.26
C LEU A 267 -9.01 -22.21 8.80
N ASP A 268 -10.09 -21.66 8.27
CA ASP A 268 -11.45 -22.11 8.60
C ASP A 268 -11.92 -23.29 7.73
N HIS A 269 -11.22 -23.58 6.64
CA HIS A 269 -11.59 -24.58 5.66
C HIS A 269 -10.42 -25.05 4.82
N ASP A 270 -10.51 -26.23 4.23
CA ASP A 270 -9.48 -26.78 3.36
C ASP A 270 -9.31 -25.95 2.09
N ILE A 271 -8.05 -25.64 1.73
CA ILE A 271 -7.69 -24.92 0.51
C ILE A 271 -7.12 -25.93 -0.49
N GLN A 272 -7.67 -25.93 -1.71
CA GLN A 272 -7.08 -26.70 -2.81
C GLN A 272 -6.02 -25.85 -3.52
N LEU A 273 -4.83 -26.41 -3.67
CA LEU A 273 -3.73 -25.80 -4.42
C LEU A 273 -3.83 -26.09 -5.92
N SER A 274 -3.10 -25.33 -6.73
CA SER A 274 -3.06 -25.45 -8.19
C SER A 274 -2.56 -26.80 -8.70
N ASP A 275 -1.76 -27.50 -7.90
CA ASP A 275 -1.26 -28.85 -8.18
C ASP A 275 -2.27 -29.97 -7.83
N GLY A 276 -3.44 -29.60 -7.34
CA GLY A 276 -4.50 -30.52 -6.90
C GLY A 276 -4.35 -31.02 -5.47
N SER A 277 -3.29 -30.66 -4.74
CA SER A 277 -3.14 -30.96 -3.32
C SER A 277 -4.03 -30.08 -2.44
N PHE A 278 -4.21 -30.49 -1.17
CA PHE A 278 -5.04 -29.74 -0.21
C PHE A 278 -4.24 -29.34 1.01
N ILE A 279 -4.39 -28.09 1.43
CA ILE A 279 -4.00 -27.64 2.78
C ILE A 279 -5.24 -27.81 3.64
N ARG A 280 -5.18 -28.70 4.63
CA ARG A 280 -6.31 -28.94 5.54
C ARG A 280 -6.44 -27.83 6.58
N ALA A 281 -7.66 -27.45 6.88
CA ALA A 281 -7.97 -26.42 7.88
C ALA A 281 -7.51 -26.80 9.28
N SER A 282 -7.43 -28.08 9.58
CA SER A 282 -6.93 -28.59 10.87
C SER A 282 -6.13 -29.87 10.68
N SER A 283 -5.16 -30.07 11.53
CA SER A 283 -4.32 -31.27 11.57
C SER A 283 -4.19 -31.82 12.98
N GLU A 284 -3.96 -33.12 13.09
CA GLU A 284 -3.70 -33.78 14.36
C GLU A 284 -2.38 -33.30 14.96
N VAL A 285 -2.37 -32.99 16.23
CA VAL A 285 -1.14 -32.59 16.95
C VAL A 285 -0.30 -33.85 17.20
N ILE A 286 0.89 -33.90 16.62
CA ILE A 286 1.83 -35.01 16.81
C ILE A 286 2.98 -34.51 17.72
N LYS A 287 3.23 -35.20 18.83
CA LYS A 287 4.41 -34.99 19.68
C LYS A 287 5.18 -36.32 19.82
N ASP A 288 6.49 -36.25 19.64
CA ASP A 288 7.38 -37.42 19.72
C ASP A 288 6.93 -38.61 18.84
N GLY A 289 6.33 -38.33 17.69
CA GLY A 289 5.81 -39.33 16.75
C GLY A 289 4.48 -39.97 17.13
N GLN A 290 3.81 -39.47 18.18
CA GLN A 290 2.50 -39.95 18.63
C GLN A 290 1.45 -38.85 18.55
N VAL A 291 0.22 -39.24 18.17
CA VAL A 291 -0.93 -38.31 18.14
C VAL A 291 -1.31 -37.96 19.57
N VAL A 292 -1.37 -36.69 19.87
CA VAL A 292 -1.81 -36.19 21.19
C VAL A 292 -3.33 -36.37 21.29
N MET A 293 -3.79 -37.08 22.30
CA MET A 293 -5.22 -37.29 22.56
C MET A 293 -5.70 -36.26 23.59
N GLU A 294 -6.89 -35.75 23.42
CA GLU A 294 -7.58 -34.94 24.42
C GLU A 294 -8.92 -35.56 24.81
N THR A 295 -9.33 -35.34 26.05
CA THR A 295 -10.61 -35.82 26.54
C THR A 295 -11.68 -34.81 26.21
N GLN A 296 -12.61 -35.16 25.35
CA GLN A 296 -13.78 -34.33 25.04
C GLN A 296 -15.05 -34.99 25.55
N ARG A 297 -15.90 -34.21 26.20
CA ARG A 297 -17.20 -34.64 26.64
C ARG A 297 -18.17 -34.62 25.48
N GLN A 298 -18.53 -35.79 24.97
CA GLN A 298 -19.47 -35.95 23.87
C GLN A 298 -20.78 -36.56 24.41
N GLN A 299 -21.87 -36.36 23.67
CA GLN A 299 -23.13 -37.00 23.99
C GLN A 299 -22.99 -38.52 23.79
N ALA A 300 -23.30 -39.28 24.84
CA ALA A 300 -23.28 -40.74 24.76
C ALA A 300 -24.35 -41.24 23.78
N LYS A 301 -23.98 -42.16 22.89
CA LYS A 301 -24.87 -42.76 21.89
C LYS A 301 -24.94 -44.26 22.12
N ASP A 302 -26.12 -44.87 21.84
CA ASP A 302 -26.28 -46.28 21.81
C ASP A 302 -25.65 -46.94 20.57
N GLU A 303 -25.67 -48.26 20.47
CA GLU A 303 -25.16 -49.04 19.31
C GLU A 303 -25.85 -48.68 17.98
N MET A 304 -27.03 -48.06 18.02
CA MET A 304 -27.79 -47.59 16.86
C MET A 304 -27.56 -46.13 16.55
N GLY A 305 -26.71 -45.43 17.32
CA GLY A 305 -26.36 -44.00 17.10
C GLY A 305 -27.32 -43.01 17.76
N ASN A 306 -28.32 -43.46 18.55
CA ASN A 306 -29.24 -42.55 19.24
C ASN A 306 -28.59 -41.99 20.50
N VAL A 307 -28.88 -40.73 20.79
CA VAL A 307 -28.34 -40.06 21.98
C VAL A 307 -28.99 -40.68 23.22
N LEU A 308 -28.15 -41.16 24.17
CA LEU A 308 -28.61 -41.63 25.45
C LEU A 308 -29.04 -40.44 26.32
N MET A 309 -30.24 -40.55 26.90
CA MET A 309 -30.85 -39.51 27.73
C MET A 309 -31.01 -40.01 29.14
N ASP A 310 -30.79 -39.11 30.12
CA ASP A 310 -31.06 -39.38 31.53
C ASP A 310 -32.09 -38.39 32.04
N GLU A 311 -32.95 -38.84 32.96
CA GLU A 311 -33.98 -37.99 33.57
C GLU A 311 -33.48 -37.38 34.86
N ILE A 312 -33.20 -36.06 34.83
CA ILE A 312 -32.78 -35.31 36.02
C ILE A 312 -33.85 -34.28 36.35
N ASN A 313 -34.49 -34.44 37.51
CA ASN A 313 -35.55 -33.53 38.00
C ASN A 313 -36.75 -33.39 37.02
N GLY A 314 -37.12 -34.48 36.34
CA GLY A 314 -38.24 -34.49 35.37
C GLY A 314 -37.87 -33.90 34.00
N VAL A 315 -36.60 -33.63 33.73
CA VAL A 315 -36.11 -33.15 32.46
C VAL A 315 -35.17 -34.18 31.85
N MET A 316 -35.43 -34.61 30.61
CA MET A 316 -34.56 -35.49 29.85
C MET A 316 -33.33 -34.73 29.38
N LEU A 317 -32.15 -35.08 29.82
CA LEU A 317 -30.87 -34.48 29.44
C LEU A 317 -29.95 -35.53 28.80
N PRO A 318 -29.17 -35.14 27.77
CA PRO A 318 -28.23 -36.06 27.14
C PRO A 318 -27.09 -36.44 28.08
N ILE A 319 -26.80 -37.73 28.18
CA ILE A 319 -25.68 -38.24 28.97
C ILE A 319 -24.39 -37.89 28.25
N GLY A 320 -23.46 -37.22 28.99
CA GLY A 320 -22.12 -36.94 28.47
C GLY A 320 -21.17 -38.08 28.77
N ALA A 321 -20.47 -38.58 27.77
CA ALA A 321 -19.36 -39.51 27.93
C ALA A 321 -18.04 -38.82 27.59
N ASP A 322 -17.01 -39.10 28.41
CA ASP A 322 -15.65 -38.63 28.15
C ASP A 322 -14.99 -39.54 27.11
N VAL A 323 -14.75 -39.03 25.94
CA VAL A 323 -14.15 -39.76 24.80
C VAL A 323 -12.77 -39.19 24.53
N GLN A 324 -11.79 -40.06 24.33
CA GLN A 324 -10.45 -39.68 23.87
C GLN A 324 -10.52 -39.44 22.37
N VAL A 325 -10.25 -38.19 21.97
CA VAL A 325 -10.21 -37.78 20.54
C VAL A 325 -8.83 -37.19 20.20
N PRO A 326 -8.37 -37.33 18.97
CA PRO A 326 -7.16 -36.64 18.57
C PRO A 326 -7.30 -35.14 18.80
N LYS A 327 -6.29 -34.53 19.41
CA LYS A 327 -6.22 -33.08 19.56
C LYS A 327 -5.98 -32.49 18.17
N MET A 328 -6.92 -31.68 17.71
CA MET A 328 -6.82 -30.96 16.45
C MET A 328 -6.32 -29.53 16.67
N GLU A 329 -5.36 -29.10 15.88
CA GLU A 329 -4.92 -27.71 15.86
C GLU A 329 -5.26 -27.12 14.48
N GLN A 330 -5.82 -25.90 14.49
CA GLN A 330 -6.07 -25.18 13.25
C GLN A 330 -4.77 -24.86 12.55
N THR A 331 -4.74 -25.07 11.25
CA THR A 331 -3.57 -24.77 10.42
C THR A 331 -3.36 -23.27 10.36
N LYS A 332 -2.14 -22.85 10.69
CA LYS A 332 -1.69 -21.48 10.62
C LYS A 332 -1.04 -21.25 9.26
N LEU A 333 -1.60 -20.38 8.46
CA LEU A 333 -0.96 -19.93 7.23
C LEU A 333 -0.34 -18.56 7.45
N PRO A 334 0.92 -18.35 7.03
CA PRO A 334 1.50 -17.02 7.04
C PRO A 334 0.66 -16.11 6.14
N TYR A 335 0.40 -14.90 6.59
CA TYR A 335 -0.24 -13.91 5.74
C TYR A 335 0.63 -13.64 4.52
N PHE A 336 -0.04 -13.45 3.38
CA PHE A 336 0.64 -12.95 2.20
C PHE A 336 1.20 -11.54 2.49
N THR A 337 2.51 -11.42 2.38
CA THR A 337 3.21 -10.14 2.51
C THR A 337 3.72 -9.74 1.14
N PRO A 338 3.24 -8.62 0.57
CA PRO A 338 3.76 -8.14 -0.70
C PRO A 338 5.25 -7.83 -0.60
N THR A 339 6.02 -8.20 -1.63
CA THR A 339 7.44 -7.85 -1.78
C THR A 339 7.65 -6.67 -2.74
N LYS A 340 6.54 -6.08 -3.22
CA LYS A 340 6.52 -4.96 -4.16
C LYS A 340 6.24 -3.66 -3.43
N PHE A 341 6.81 -2.57 -3.94
CA PHE A 341 6.48 -1.23 -3.45
C PHE A 341 4.99 -0.91 -3.66
N PRO A 342 4.38 -0.08 -2.79
CA PRO A 342 2.98 0.34 -2.95
C PRO A 342 2.80 1.36 -4.10
N ILE A 343 3.62 1.25 -5.13
CA ILE A 343 3.74 2.19 -6.23
C ILE A 343 3.56 1.44 -7.55
N VAL A 344 2.77 2.02 -8.44
CA VAL A 344 2.59 1.54 -9.80
C VAL A 344 2.93 2.67 -10.75
N ILE A 345 3.82 2.41 -11.71
CA ILE A 345 4.18 3.38 -12.76
C ILE A 345 3.40 3.01 -14.02
N ARG A 346 2.58 3.95 -14.49
CA ARG A 346 1.98 3.86 -15.81
C ARG A 346 2.93 4.51 -16.80
N ARG A 347 3.25 3.83 -17.90
CA ARG A 347 4.05 4.35 -19.02
C ARG A 347 3.12 4.72 -20.17
N ASN A 348 3.39 5.82 -20.83
CA ASN A 348 2.67 6.22 -22.05
C ASN A 348 3.05 5.25 -23.20
N THR A 349 4.06 5.57 -23.96
CA THR A 349 4.64 4.65 -24.94
C THR A 349 5.89 4.02 -24.34
N SER A 350 5.88 2.70 -24.15
CA SER A 350 6.98 2.01 -23.47
C SER A 350 8.29 2.12 -24.25
N GLN A 351 9.36 2.49 -23.56
CA GLN A 351 10.75 2.49 -24.05
C GLN A 351 11.59 1.52 -23.21
N GLU A 352 12.55 0.82 -23.84
CA GLU A 352 13.32 -0.23 -23.17
C GLU A 352 14.23 0.34 -22.07
N ASP A 353 14.91 1.45 -22.32
CA ASP A 353 15.90 2.03 -21.40
C ASP A 353 15.37 3.25 -20.65
N SER A 354 14.10 3.29 -20.32
CA SER A 354 13.50 4.37 -19.59
C SER A 354 12.51 3.90 -18.52
N LEU A 355 12.55 4.56 -17.39
CA LEU A 355 11.59 4.33 -16.30
C LEU A 355 10.18 4.77 -16.70
N PHE A 356 10.08 5.87 -17.41
CA PHE A 356 8.85 6.39 -17.97
C PHE A 356 8.81 6.09 -19.49
N GLY A 357 7.63 6.18 -20.10
CA GLY A 357 7.49 6.08 -21.54
C GLY A 357 7.87 7.38 -22.22
N GLN A 358 7.67 7.43 -23.53
CA GLN A 358 7.90 8.61 -24.32
C GLN A 358 6.80 9.65 -24.10
N SER A 359 7.18 10.91 -23.97
CA SER A 359 6.25 12.04 -23.89
C SER A 359 5.73 12.42 -25.31
N ASP A 360 4.44 12.74 -25.40
CA ASP A 360 3.88 13.31 -26.64
C ASP A 360 4.31 14.77 -26.85
N CYS A 361 4.94 15.39 -25.86
CA CYS A 361 5.53 16.72 -25.93
C CYS A 361 6.99 16.71 -26.42
N GLU A 362 7.60 15.56 -26.64
CA GLU A 362 9.00 15.44 -27.03
C GLU A 362 9.24 15.83 -28.51
N PHE A 363 8.19 15.99 -29.33
CA PHE A 363 8.24 16.24 -30.76
C PHE A 363 7.90 17.68 -31.17
#